data_1bf06f9e06f9ffd8ba090e3b217bdb9b
#
_entry.id   1bf06f9e06f9ffd8ba090e3b217bdb9b
#
_cell.length_a   1.000
_cell.length_b   1.000
_cell.length_c   1.000
_cell.angle_alpha   90.00
_cell.angle_beta   90.00
_cell.angle_gamma   90.00
#
_symmetry.space_group_name_H-M   'P 1'
#
loop_
_entity.id
_entity.type
_entity.pdbx_description
1 polymer ?
#
loop_
_entity_poly.entity_id
_entity_poly.type
_entity_poly.pdbx_seq_one_letter_code
_entity_poly.pdbx_strand_id
1 'polypeptide(L)'
;MYPSPLHYRIVPELIYQTSATILFGTDTFLTGYARSAHAYDFRTLRLVLAGAEAVKDRTRQIYMERYGIRILEGYGVTETAPVLAMNTPMANRPGTVGRLSPLMEARLDPVPGIEEGGRLSVRGPNVMLGYLRAENPGVLEPLADGWHDTGDIVTIDAGGFIQIKGRAKRFAKIAGEMVSLSAVEAMASALWPQAISVAVATPDARKGERIVLLTTQKDADRGAMQRQAKASGASELAVPAVVQVVDKVPLLGSGKTDYVTATALAGELASPASQDAQGQAPAQEVA
;
A
#
# COMPACT_ATOMS: atom_id res chain seq x y z
N MET A 1 -23.97 12.97 -6.87
CA MET A 1 -22.66 12.29 -7.01
C MET A 1 -21.70 13.28 -7.65
N TYR A 2 -20.53 13.51 -7.08
CA TYR A 2 -19.53 14.41 -7.67
C TYR A 2 -18.57 13.61 -8.55
N PRO A 3 -18.19 14.12 -9.74
CA PRO A 3 -17.56 13.29 -10.79
C PRO A 3 -16.07 12.98 -10.56
N SER A 4 -15.36 13.71 -9.69
CA SER A 4 -13.91 13.50 -9.52
C SER A 4 -13.43 13.68 -8.08
N PRO A 5 -12.82 12.67 -7.47
CA PRO A 5 -12.23 12.78 -6.15
C PRO A 5 -10.97 13.66 -6.10
N LEU A 6 -10.39 14.00 -7.27
CA LEU A 6 -9.17 14.82 -7.36
C LEU A 6 -9.43 16.33 -7.18
N HIS A 7 -10.67 16.76 -7.11
CA HIS A 7 -11.01 18.16 -6.89
C HIS A 7 -10.92 18.55 -5.41
N TYR A 8 -9.69 18.57 -4.90
CA TYR A 8 -9.36 18.71 -3.48
C TYR A 8 -9.91 19.97 -2.80
N ARG A 9 -10.17 21.04 -3.54
CA ARG A 9 -10.81 22.26 -3.02
C ARG A 9 -12.33 22.18 -3.01
N ILE A 10 -12.92 21.62 -4.05
CA ILE A 10 -14.37 21.61 -4.25
C ILE A 10 -15.05 20.56 -3.35
N VAL A 11 -14.43 19.40 -3.14
CA VAL A 11 -15.03 18.32 -2.34
C VAL A 11 -15.30 18.77 -0.89
N PRO A 12 -14.37 19.44 -0.17
CA PRO A 12 -14.68 19.99 1.17
C PRO A 12 -15.82 21.01 1.18
N GLU A 13 -15.86 21.93 0.22
CA GLU A 13 -16.94 22.89 0.08
C GLU A 13 -18.31 22.21 -0.13
N LEU A 14 -18.35 21.17 -0.96
CA LEU A 14 -19.58 20.39 -1.17
C LEU A 14 -20.01 19.63 0.09
N ILE A 15 -19.07 19.09 0.86
CA ILE A 15 -19.37 18.47 2.16
C ILE A 15 -20.06 19.47 3.08
N TYR A 16 -19.54 20.69 3.16
CA TYR A 16 -20.15 21.77 3.92
C TYR A 16 -21.55 22.13 3.41
N GLN A 17 -21.69 22.39 2.10
CA GLN A 17 -22.95 22.82 1.49
C GLN A 17 -24.06 21.79 1.59
N THR A 18 -23.71 20.50 1.44
CA THR A 18 -24.69 19.40 1.51
C THR A 18 -24.90 18.85 2.90
N SER A 19 -24.15 19.34 3.89
CA SER A 19 -24.14 18.80 5.25
C SER A 19 -23.91 17.28 5.26
N ALA A 20 -22.97 16.81 4.46
CA ALA A 20 -22.64 15.39 4.35
C ALA A 20 -22.21 14.83 5.69
N THR A 21 -22.63 13.61 5.99
CA THR A 21 -22.36 12.94 7.29
C THR A 21 -21.35 11.79 7.16
N ILE A 22 -21.11 11.32 5.95
CA ILE A 22 -20.17 10.23 5.66
C ILE A 22 -19.26 10.65 4.50
N LEU A 23 -17.96 10.43 4.66
CA LEU A 23 -16.97 10.63 3.62
C LEU A 23 -16.21 9.31 3.38
N PHE A 24 -16.19 8.87 2.13
CA PHE A 24 -15.34 7.78 1.67
C PHE A 24 -14.11 8.35 0.95
N GLY A 25 -12.95 7.74 1.18
CA GLY A 25 -11.74 8.16 0.49
C GLY A 25 -10.62 7.13 0.58
N THR A 26 -9.54 7.43 -0.11
CA THR A 26 -8.23 6.78 0.08
C THR A 26 -7.34 7.71 0.92
N ASP A 27 -6.20 7.23 1.41
CA ASP A 27 -5.22 8.08 2.10
C ASP A 27 -4.86 9.31 1.25
N THR A 28 -4.62 9.09 -0.04
CA THR A 28 -4.26 10.14 -1.02
C THR A 28 -5.34 11.22 -1.10
N PHE A 29 -6.61 10.85 -1.21
CA PHE A 29 -7.72 11.81 -1.31
C PHE A 29 -7.93 12.55 -0.01
N LEU A 30 -7.96 11.83 1.11
CA LEU A 30 -8.13 12.42 2.44
C LEU A 30 -7.02 13.44 2.76
N THR A 31 -5.77 13.11 2.43
CA THR A 31 -4.64 14.05 2.56
C THR A 31 -4.83 15.28 1.67
N GLY A 32 -5.30 15.08 0.44
CA GLY A 32 -5.58 16.18 -0.50
C GLY A 32 -6.67 17.11 0.01
N TYR A 33 -7.78 16.58 0.52
CA TYR A 33 -8.87 17.36 1.10
C TYR A 33 -8.40 18.14 2.34
N ALA A 34 -7.63 17.51 3.23
CA ALA A 34 -7.13 18.16 4.43
C ALA A 34 -6.21 19.36 4.17
N ARG A 35 -5.54 19.41 3.03
CA ARG A 35 -4.70 20.56 2.64
C ARG A 35 -5.51 21.81 2.31
N SER A 36 -6.71 21.64 1.76
CA SER A 36 -7.54 22.71 1.22
C SER A 36 -8.73 23.02 2.11
N ALA A 37 -9.20 22.09 2.94
CA ALA A 37 -10.37 22.25 3.78
C ALA A 37 -10.16 23.25 4.91
N HIS A 38 -11.19 24.08 5.17
CA HIS A 38 -11.32 24.79 6.42
C HIS A 38 -11.83 23.81 7.51
N ALA A 39 -11.49 24.04 8.78
CA ALA A 39 -11.91 23.15 9.87
C ALA A 39 -13.43 22.95 9.94
N TYR A 40 -14.18 23.97 9.53
CA TYR A 40 -15.63 23.96 9.57
C TYR A 40 -16.30 23.19 8.42
N ASP A 41 -15.57 22.89 7.33
CA ASP A 41 -16.11 22.18 6.18
C ASP A 41 -16.58 20.77 6.54
N PHE A 42 -15.91 20.16 7.51
CA PHE A 42 -16.17 18.78 7.94
C PHE A 42 -17.04 18.67 9.22
N ARG A 43 -17.63 19.77 9.69
CA ARG A 43 -18.39 19.81 10.96
C ARG A 43 -19.54 18.81 11.06
N THR A 44 -20.11 18.40 9.92
CA THR A 44 -21.24 17.46 9.88
C THR A 44 -20.82 16.01 9.68
N LEU A 45 -19.55 15.77 9.36
CA LEU A 45 -19.04 14.42 9.17
C LEU A 45 -19.08 13.63 10.49
N ARG A 46 -19.75 12.50 10.46
CA ARG A 46 -19.80 11.52 11.55
C ARG A 46 -18.84 10.37 11.33
N LEU A 47 -18.64 9.97 10.07
CA LEU A 47 -17.81 8.86 9.67
C LEU A 47 -16.93 9.29 8.51
N VAL A 48 -15.62 9.01 8.64
CA VAL A 48 -14.67 9.05 7.53
C VAL A 48 -14.11 7.66 7.37
N LEU A 49 -14.40 7.05 6.21
CA LEU A 49 -14.08 5.67 5.89
C LEU A 49 -12.97 5.67 4.83
N ALA A 50 -11.86 5.01 5.14
CA ALA A 50 -10.72 4.92 4.24
C ALA A 50 -10.47 3.48 3.81
N GLY A 51 -10.23 3.28 2.53
CA GLY A 51 -9.92 1.96 1.96
C GLY A 51 -9.05 2.06 0.71
N ALA A 52 -8.74 0.91 0.14
CA ALA A 52 -7.90 0.73 -1.05
C ALA A 52 -6.41 1.11 -0.88
N GLU A 53 -6.06 1.91 0.10
CA GLU A 53 -4.70 2.29 0.48
C GLU A 53 -4.57 2.21 2.01
N ALA A 54 -3.36 1.89 2.51
CA ALA A 54 -3.06 2.02 3.93
C ALA A 54 -3.08 3.49 4.35
N VAL A 55 -3.79 3.81 5.42
CA VAL A 55 -3.84 5.18 5.94
C VAL A 55 -2.55 5.48 6.70
N LYS A 56 -1.88 6.57 6.35
CA LYS A 56 -0.66 7.02 7.00
C LYS A 56 -0.98 7.66 8.35
N ASP A 57 -0.09 7.49 9.33
CA ASP A 57 -0.26 8.08 10.66
C ASP A 57 -0.41 9.59 10.60
N ARG A 58 0.34 10.26 9.73
CA ARG A 58 0.21 11.71 9.49
C ARG A 58 -1.20 12.10 9.05
N THR A 59 -1.83 11.32 8.17
CA THR A 59 -3.22 11.60 7.73
C THR A 59 -4.19 11.45 8.88
N ARG A 60 -4.06 10.38 9.69
CA ARG A 60 -4.88 10.18 10.91
C ARG A 60 -4.71 11.34 11.88
N GLN A 61 -3.47 11.76 12.11
CA GLN A 61 -3.14 12.85 13.02
C GLN A 61 -3.77 14.17 12.56
N ILE A 62 -3.64 14.54 11.28
CA ILE A 62 -4.25 15.76 10.72
C ILE A 62 -5.78 15.75 10.93
N TYR A 63 -6.44 14.63 10.62
CA TYR A 63 -7.90 14.54 10.79
C TYR A 63 -8.32 14.64 12.25
N MET A 64 -7.57 14.06 13.15
CA MET A 64 -7.85 14.13 14.59
C MET A 64 -7.59 15.53 15.15
N GLU A 65 -6.45 16.15 14.83
CA GLU A 65 -6.05 17.44 15.41
C GLU A 65 -6.83 18.62 14.84
N ARG A 66 -7.08 18.64 13.50
CA ARG A 66 -7.76 19.79 12.87
C ARG A 66 -9.27 19.68 12.86
N TYR A 67 -9.82 18.47 12.81
CA TYR A 67 -11.25 18.26 12.59
C TYR A 67 -11.92 17.47 13.71
N GLY A 68 -11.16 16.88 14.64
CA GLY A 68 -11.69 16.01 15.68
C GLY A 68 -12.28 14.69 15.14
N ILE A 69 -11.86 14.28 13.95
CA ILE A 69 -12.44 13.14 13.22
C ILE A 69 -11.47 11.96 13.24
N ARG A 70 -12.00 10.80 13.63
CA ARG A 70 -11.27 9.52 13.52
C ARG A 70 -11.53 8.91 12.15
N ILE A 71 -10.45 8.55 11.44
CA ILE A 71 -10.54 7.77 10.20
C ILE A 71 -10.71 6.31 10.56
N LEU A 72 -11.69 5.65 9.95
CA LEU A 72 -11.96 4.23 10.09
C LEU A 72 -11.45 3.52 8.84
N GLU A 73 -10.45 2.66 9.01
CA GLU A 73 -9.89 1.90 7.89
C GLU A 73 -10.73 0.68 7.60
N GLY A 74 -10.95 0.42 6.31
CA GLY A 74 -11.57 -0.78 5.80
C GLY A 74 -10.72 -1.44 4.73
N TYR A 75 -10.99 -2.72 4.52
CA TYR A 75 -10.33 -3.57 3.55
C TYR A 75 -11.36 -4.28 2.69
N GLY A 76 -11.04 -4.41 1.44
CA GLY A 76 -11.85 -5.14 0.51
C GLY A 76 -11.20 -5.28 -0.85
N VAL A 77 -11.73 -6.19 -1.61
CA VAL A 77 -11.36 -6.47 -3.00
C VAL A 77 -12.62 -6.45 -3.85
N THR A 78 -12.48 -6.24 -5.15
CA THR A 78 -13.62 -6.20 -6.08
C THR A 78 -14.49 -7.45 -5.95
N GLU A 79 -13.85 -8.57 -5.74
CA GLU A 79 -14.44 -9.90 -5.59
C GLU A 79 -15.28 -10.07 -4.32
N THR A 80 -15.27 -9.11 -3.39
CA THR A 80 -16.07 -9.13 -2.15
C THR A 80 -17.07 -7.96 -2.05
N ALA A 81 -17.41 -7.27 -3.15
CA ALA A 81 -18.45 -6.27 -3.38
C ALA A 81 -18.47 -5.03 -2.44
N PRO A 82 -17.44 -4.27 -2.19
CA PRO A 82 -16.04 -4.65 -2.08
C PRO A 82 -15.61 -4.97 -0.65
N VAL A 83 -16.41 -4.65 0.40
CA VAL A 83 -15.97 -4.60 1.81
C VAL A 83 -15.87 -5.98 2.42
N LEU A 84 -14.67 -6.35 2.83
CA LEU A 84 -14.36 -7.61 3.51
C LEU A 84 -14.20 -7.42 5.02
N ALA A 85 -13.55 -6.35 5.45
CA ALA A 85 -13.33 -6.02 6.85
C ALA A 85 -13.32 -4.52 7.06
N MET A 86 -13.68 -4.07 8.26
CA MET A 86 -13.73 -2.66 8.58
C MET A 86 -13.57 -2.39 10.08
N ASN A 87 -12.83 -1.31 10.41
CA ASN A 87 -12.91 -0.69 11.71
C ASN A 87 -14.27 0.01 11.87
N THR A 88 -14.81 -0.01 13.07
CA THR A 88 -16.07 0.66 13.41
C THR A 88 -15.84 1.68 14.54
N PRO A 89 -16.74 2.64 14.77
CA PRO A 89 -16.61 3.58 15.88
C PRO A 89 -16.43 2.90 17.24
N MET A 90 -17.07 1.74 17.46
CA MET A 90 -17.04 0.98 18.72
C MET A 90 -15.86 0.00 18.79
N ALA A 91 -15.24 -0.34 17.67
CA ALA A 91 -14.13 -1.28 17.58
C ALA A 91 -13.13 -0.80 16.51
N ASN A 92 -12.29 0.14 16.92
CA ASN A 92 -11.26 0.73 16.05
C ASN A 92 -9.87 0.46 16.62
N ARG A 93 -9.00 -0.09 15.78
CA ARG A 93 -7.59 -0.32 16.08
C ARG A 93 -6.73 0.22 14.94
N PRO A 94 -6.04 1.37 15.12
CA PRO A 94 -5.14 1.92 14.12
C PRO A 94 -4.08 0.91 13.67
N GLY A 95 -3.74 0.91 12.39
CA GLY A 95 -2.80 -0.05 11.79
C GLY A 95 -3.41 -1.42 11.47
N THR A 96 -4.72 -1.59 11.71
CA THR A 96 -5.50 -2.73 11.23
C THR A 96 -6.62 -2.27 10.32
N VAL A 97 -7.14 -3.18 9.53
CA VAL A 97 -8.31 -2.93 8.66
C VAL A 97 -9.63 -3.34 9.34
N GLY A 98 -9.60 -3.48 10.68
CA GLY A 98 -10.77 -3.87 11.47
C GLY A 98 -11.03 -5.36 11.49
N ARG A 99 -12.29 -5.72 11.69
CA ARG A 99 -12.77 -7.11 11.76
C ARG A 99 -13.53 -7.47 10.50
N LEU A 100 -13.65 -8.77 10.23
CA LEU A 100 -14.49 -9.28 9.14
C LEU A 100 -15.92 -8.71 9.22
N SER A 101 -16.46 -8.43 8.04
CA SER A 101 -17.88 -8.12 7.88
C SER A 101 -18.75 -9.30 8.37
N PRO A 102 -19.98 -9.02 8.86
CA PRO A 102 -20.88 -10.07 9.31
C PRO A 102 -21.07 -11.19 8.26
N LEU A 103 -21.16 -12.43 8.71
CA LEU A 103 -21.36 -13.64 7.89
C LEU A 103 -20.18 -13.98 6.96
N MET A 104 -19.05 -13.29 7.07
CA MET A 104 -17.83 -13.65 6.37
C MET A 104 -17.02 -14.66 7.16
N GLU A 105 -16.48 -15.63 6.46
CA GLU A 105 -15.52 -16.61 6.96
C GLU A 105 -14.13 -16.29 6.41
N ALA A 106 -13.09 -16.52 7.21
CA ALA A 106 -11.70 -16.37 6.80
C ALA A 106 -10.91 -17.65 7.10
N ARG A 107 -9.99 -17.98 6.22
CA ARG A 107 -8.99 -19.01 6.37
C ARG A 107 -7.63 -18.43 6.04
N LEU A 108 -6.62 -18.71 6.86
CA LEU A 108 -5.24 -18.36 6.59
C LEU A 108 -4.51 -19.62 6.08
N ASP A 109 -4.14 -19.58 4.82
CA ASP A 109 -3.36 -20.65 4.20
C ASP A 109 -1.87 -20.40 4.48
N PRO A 110 -1.12 -21.39 5.02
CA PRO A 110 0.31 -21.20 5.32
C PRO A 110 1.12 -20.81 4.08
N VAL A 111 2.08 -19.91 4.27
CA VAL A 111 3.00 -19.49 3.20
C VAL A 111 4.44 -19.78 3.65
N PRO A 112 5.22 -20.56 2.90
CA PRO A 112 6.60 -20.88 3.25
C PRO A 112 7.42 -19.58 3.45
N GLY A 113 8.11 -19.47 4.59
CA GLY A 113 8.91 -18.29 4.97
C GLY A 113 8.09 -17.16 5.62
N ILE A 114 6.81 -17.37 5.91
CA ILE A 114 5.98 -16.48 6.74
C ILE A 114 5.64 -17.25 8.03
N GLU A 115 6.24 -16.83 9.14
CA GLU A 115 6.04 -17.50 10.44
C GLU A 115 4.72 -17.11 11.10
N GLU A 116 4.32 -15.84 10.94
CA GLU A 116 3.11 -15.29 11.56
C GLU A 116 2.10 -14.84 10.51
N GLY A 117 0.87 -15.39 10.58
CA GLY A 117 -0.18 -15.11 9.64
C GLY A 117 -0.22 -16.09 8.47
N GLY A 118 -0.80 -15.67 7.35
CA GLY A 118 -0.94 -16.49 6.17
C GLY A 118 -1.66 -15.76 5.03
N ARG A 119 -1.82 -16.47 3.93
CA ARG A 119 -2.56 -16.00 2.76
C ARG A 119 -4.04 -16.08 3.03
N LEU A 120 -4.73 -14.96 2.91
CA LEU A 120 -6.13 -14.85 3.26
C LEU A 120 -7.02 -15.39 2.15
N SER A 121 -7.77 -16.43 2.47
CA SER A 121 -8.92 -16.91 1.70
C SER A 121 -10.21 -16.60 2.45
N VAL A 122 -11.26 -16.19 1.73
CA VAL A 122 -12.52 -15.74 2.31
C VAL A 122 -13.72 -16.37 1.62
N ARG A 123 -14.80 -16.55 2.39
CA ARG A 123 -16.09 -17.02 1.92
C ARG A 123 -17.19 -16.22 2.61
N GLY A 124 -18.29 -15.95 1.92
CA GLY A 124 -19.42 -15.25 2.51
C GLY A 124 -20.40 -14.72 1.46
N PRO A 125 -21.49 -14.10 1.92
CA PRO A 125 -22.60 -13.71 1.03
C PRO A 125 -22.27 -12.62 0.02
N ASN A 126 -21.22 -11.82 0.26
CA ASN A 126 -20.77 -10.77 -0.64
C ASN A 126 -19.59 -11.19 -1.53
N VAL A 127 -19.15 -12.44 -1.45
CA VAL A 127 -18.14 -12.98 -2.38
C VAL A 127 -18.79 -13.24 -3.73
N MET A 128 -18.10 -12.83 -4.80
CA MET A 128 -18.56 -13.02 -6.18
C MET A 128 -18.80 -14.50 -6.50
N LEU A 129 -19.66 -14.78 -7.48
CA LEU A 129 -19.93 -16.15 -7.94
C LEU A 129 -18.77 -16.77 -8.71
N GLY A 130 -17.94 -15.96 -9.36
CA GLY A 130 -16.82 -16.42 -10.17
C GLY A 130 -16.35 -15.38 -11.16
N TYR A 131 -15.45 -15.74 -12.07
CA TYR A 131 -14.91 -14.90 -13.11
C TYR A 131 -15.53 -15.18 -14.48
N LEU A 132 -15.69 -14.14 -15.27
CA LEU A 132 -15.90 -14.22 -16.73
C LEU A 132 -14.56 -13.90 -17.40
N ARG A 133 -13.97 -14.89 -18.05
CA ARG A 133 -12.67 -14.73 -18.72
C ARG A 133 -12.85 -14.30 -20.19
N ALA A 134 -11.89 -13.48 -20.65
CA ALA A 134 -11.89 -13.03 -22.05
C ALA A 134 -11.69 -14.19 -23.03
N GLU A 135 -10.96 -15.24 -22.62
CA GLU A 135 -10.66 -16.42 -23.40
C GLU A 135 -11.89 -17.34 -23.55
N ASN A 136 -12.88 -17.22 -22.66
CA ASN A 136 -14.11 -18.00 -22.67
C ASN A 136 -15.34 -17.12 -22.37
N PRO A 137 -15.72 -16.22 -23.29
CA PRO A 137 -16.77 -15.24 -23.04
C PRO A 137 -18.12 -15.90 -22.73
N GLY A 138 -18.83 -15.38 -21.73
CA GLY A 138 -20.16 -15.85 -21.33
C GLY A 138 -20.18 -17.10 -20.46
N VAL A 139 -19.03 -17.72 -20.19
CA VAL A 139 -18.92 -18.87 -19.27
C VAL A 139 -18.41 -18.42 -17.93
N LEU A 140 -19.22 -18.60 -16.89
CA LEU A 140 -18.82 -18.33 -15.50
C LEU A 140 -17.89 -19.43 -15.01
N GLU A 141 -16.70 -19.06 -14.56
CA GLU A 141 -15.78 -19.91 -13.83
C GLU A 141 -16.04 -19.74 -12.33
N PRO A 142 -16.72 -20.67 -11.66
CA PRO A 142 -17.08 -20.54 -10.26
C PRO A 142 -15.83 -20.66 -9.35
N LEU A 143 -15.93 -20.09 -8.15
CA LEU A 143 -14.91 -20.27 -7.13
C LEU A 143 -14.96 -21.69 -6.56
N ALA A 144 -13.79 -22.28 -6.28
CA ALA A 144 -13.69 -23.58 -5.64
C ALA A 144 -14.30 -23.52 -4.23
N ASP A 145 -15.36 -24.30 -4.01
CA ASP A 145 -16.10 -24.38 -2.74
C ASP A 145 -16.56 -23.00 -2.19
N GLY A 146 -16.69 -21.99 -3.07
CA GLY A 146 -17.07 -20.64 -2.73
C GLY A 146 -15.99 -19.83 -2.00
N TRP A 147 -14.75 -20.33 -1.94
CA TRP A 147 -13.61 -19.60 -1.37
C TRP A 147 -12.92 -18.72 -2.40
N HIS A 148 -12.76 -17.46 -2.05
CA HIS A 148 -11.94 -16.51 -2.81
C HIS A 148 -10.60 -16.30 -2.12
N ASP A 149 -9.53 -16.55 -2.86
CA ASP A 149 -8.16 -16.22 -2.45
C ASP A 149 -7.88 -14.75 -2.78
N THR A 150 -7.72 -13.93 -1.74
CA THR A 150 -7.49 -12.49 -1.91
C THR A 150 -6.09 -12.18 -2.45
N GLY A 151 -5.15 -13.11 -2.33
CA GLY A 151 -3.72 -12.89 -2.63
C GLY A 151 -3.01 -12.01 -1.61
N ASP A 152 -3.64 -11.66 -0.49
CA ASP A 152 -3.05 -10.85 0.57
C ASP A 152 -2.53 -11.74 1.71
N ILE A 153 -1.38 -11.39 2.25
CA ILE A 153 -0.81 -11.96 3.47
C ILE A 153 -1.28 -11.11 4.64
N VAL A 154 -1.92 -11.74 5.62
CA VAL A 154 -2.48 -11.04 6.78
C VAL A 154 -2.18 -11.78 8.08
N THR A 155 -2.27 -11.06 9.20
CA THR A 155 -2.43 -11.64 10.53
C THR A 155 -3.82 -11.32 11.06
N ILE A 156 -4.39 -12.20 11.87
CA ILE A 156 -5.65 -11.98 12.58
C ILE A 156 -5.35 -12.19 14.07
N ASP A 157 -5.53 -11.16 14.87
CA ASP A 157 -5.27 -11.26 16.31
C ASP A 157 -6.42 -11.95 17.07
N ALA A 158 -6.22 -12.19 18.37
CA ALA A 158 -7.22 -12.80 19.25
C ALA A 158 -8.53 -11.99 19.34
N GLY A 159 -8.50 -10.70 19.04
CA GLY A 159 -9.67 -9.84 18.96
C GLY A 159 -10.37 -9.86 17.61
N GLY A 160 -9.87 -10.62 16.64
CA GLY A 160 -10.38 -10.70 15.28
C GLY A 160 -9.97 -9.52 14.38
N PHE A 161 -9.04 -8.66 14.80
CA PHE A 161 -8.56 -7.56 13.98
C PHE A 161 -7.54 -8.06 12.96
N ILE A 162 -7.74 -7.65 11.72
CA ILE A 162 -6.92 -8.04 10.57
C ILE A 162 -5.87 -6.97 10.31
N GLN A 163 -4.61 -7.41 10.21
CA GLN A 163 -3.51 -6.57 9.75
C GLN A 163 -2.97 -7.10 8.43
N ILE A 164 -2.96 -6.27 7.40
CA ILE A 164 -2.38 -6.62 6.09
C ILE A 164 -0.86 -6.48 6.17
N LYS A 165 -0.14 -7.56 5.85
CA LYS A 165 1.33 -7.59 5.77
C LYS A 165 1.83 -7.29 4.35
N GLY A 166 0.99 -7.49 3.34
CA GLY A 166 1.27 -7.19 1.93
C GLY A 166 0.62 -8.18 0.98
N ARG A 167 0.81 -7.97 -0.29
CA ARG A 167 0.40 -8.91 -1.34
C ARG A 167 1.38 -10.08 -1.44
N ALA A 168 0.90 -11.30 -1.60
CA ALA A 168 1.75 -12.50 -1.75
C ALA A 168 2.79 -12.34 -2.88
N LYS A 169 2.39 -11.69 -3.98
CA LYS A 169 3.28 -11.34 -5.11
C LYS A 169 4.22 -10.15 -4.83
N ARG A 170 4.12 -9.52 -3.66
CA ARG A 170 4.90 -8.36 -3.23
C ARG A 170 5.84 -8.71 -2.08
N PHE A 171 6.35 -9.93 -2.10
CA PHE A 171 7.44 -10.38 -1.23
C PHE A 171 8.65 -10.75 -2.11
N ALA A 172 9.83 -10.40 -1.64
CA ALA A 172 11.09 -10.87 -2.21
C ALA A 172 11.58 -12.08 -1.41
N LYS A 173 12.03 -13.13 -2.11
CA LYS A 173 12.62 -14.31 -1.48
C LYS A 173 14.15 -14.14 -1.44
N ILE A 174 14.65 -13.66 -0.31
CA ILE A 174 16.08 -13.34 -0.11
C ILE A 174 16.73 -14.39 0.80
N ALA A 175 17.66 -15.14 0.28
CA ALA A 175 18.35 -16.21 1.03
C ALA A 175 17.39 -17.21 1.71
N GLY A 176 16.22 -17.46 1.12
CA GLY A 176 15.20 -18.35 1.66
C GLY A 176 14.11 -17.68 2.47
N GLU A 177 14.31 -16.45 2.94
CA GLU A 177 13.34 -15.70 3.73
C GLU A 177 12.46 -14.79 2.87
N MET A 178 11.19 -14.64 3.27
CA MET A 178 10.20 -13.80 2.59
C MET A 178 10.21 -12.39 3.20
N VAL A 179 10.63 -11.41 2.40
CA VAL A 179 10.70 -9.99 2.80
C VAL A 179 9.60 -9.20 2.14
N SER A 180 8.76 -8.54 2.92
CA SER A 180 7.67 -7.70 2.40
C SER A 180 8.21 -6.44 1.73
N LEU A 181 7.98 -6.27 0.44
CA LEU A 181 8.33 -5.06 -0.30
C LEU A 181 7.50 -3.85 0.20
N SER A 182 6.27 -4.08 0.64
CA SER A 182 5.44 -3.03 1.24
C SER A 182 5.99 -2.53 2.58
N ALA A 183 6.62 -3.40 3.38
CA ALA A 183 7.30 -2.98 4.61
C ALA A 183 8.54 -2.11 4.30
N VAL A 184 9.27 -2.42 3.23
CA VAL A 184 10.40 -1.60 2.76
C VAL A 184 9.91 -0.22 2.31
N GLU A 185 8.81 -0.16 1.57
CA GLU A 185 8.17 1.11 1.15
C GLU A 185 7.69 1.92 2.35
N ALA A 186 7.13 1.27 3.38
CA ALA A 186 6.72 1.93 4.61
C ALA A 186 7.91 2.55 5.37
N MET A 187 9.04 1.85 5.46
CA MET A 187 10.28 2.38 6.03
C MET A 187 10.78 3.61 5.25
N ALA A 188 10.78 3.55 3.92
CA ALA A 188 11.17 4.66 3.06
C ALA A 188 10.22 5.86 3.23
N SER A 189 8.91 5.63 3.31
CA SER A 189 7.91 6.68 3.56
C SER A 189 8.05 7.33 4.93
N ALA A 190 8.42 6.58 5.96
CA ALA A 190 8.69 7.12 7.29
C ALA A 190 9.95 8.01 7.28
N LEU A 191 10.97 7.61 6.53
CA LEU A 191 12.23 8.35 6.40
C LEU A 191 12.10 9.58 5.50
N TRP A 192 11.38 9.45 4.39
CA TRP A 192 11.20 10.48 3.36
C TRP A 192 9.71 10.74 3.06
N PRO A 193 8.97 11.41 3.95
CA PRO A 193 7.50 11.54 3.85
C PRO A 193 7.00 12.31 2.63
N GLN A 194 7.86 13.08 1.97
CA GLN A 194 7.51 13.86 0.78
C GLN A 194 7.88 13.15 -0.53
N ALA A 195 8.68 12.10 -0.46
CA ALA A 195 9.11 11.34 -1.62
C ALA A 195 8.14 10.19 -1.93
N ILE A 196 8.09 9.81 -3.20
CA ILE A 196 7.44 8.58 -3.64
C ILE A 196 8.53 7.52 -3.73
N SER A 197 8.33 6.41 -3.02
CA SER A 197 9.29 5.31 -3.00
C SER A 197 8.59 4.00 -3.33
N VAL A 198 9.21 3.18 -4.18
CA VAL A 198 8.71 1.87 -4.62
C VAL A 198 9.81 0.84 -4.52
N ALA A 199 9.54 -0.23 -3.80
CA ALA A 199 10.44 -1.36 -3.69
C ALA A 199 10.06 -2.46 -4.68
N VAL A 200 11.02 -3.01 -5.37
CA VAL A 200 10.84 -4.15 -6.28
C VAL A 200 11.88 -5.23 -6.01
N ALA A 201 11.54 -6.47 -6.32
CA ALA A 201 12.48 -7.58 -6.29
C ALA A 201 13.11 -7.76 -7.68
N THR A 202 14.42 -7.93 -7.72
CA THR A 202 15.16 -8.29 -8.94
C THR A 202 15.99 -9.52 -8.67
N PRO A 203 16.30 -10.36 -9.69
CA PRO A 203 17.14 -11.53 -9.51
C PRO A 203 18.52 -11.21 -8.93
N ASP A 204 19.02 -12.09 -8.05
CA ASP A 204 20.36 -12.03 -7.48
C ASP A 204 20.99 -13.43 -7.50
N ALA A 205 22.19 -13.53 -8.08
CA ALA A 205 22.86 -14.83 -8.29
C ALA A 205 23.22 -15.56 -6.97
N ARG A 206 23.38 -14.84 -5.86
CA ARG A 206 23.80 -15.41 -4.57
C ARG A 206 22.64 -15.64 -3.61
N LYS A 207 21.62 -14.75 -3.63
CA LYS A 207 20.55 -14.73 -2.65
C LYS A 207 19.18 -15.08 -3.23
N GLY A 208 19.12 -15.44 -4.54
CA GLY A 208 17.88 -15.65 -5.29
C GLY A 208 17.29 -14.32 -5.76
N GLU A 209 16.90 -13.45 -4.84
CA GLU A 209 16.41 -12.10 -5.15
C GLU A 209 17.12 -11.04 -4.30
N ARG A 210 17.06 -9.81 -4.77
CA ARG A 210 17.48 -8.60 -4.05
C ARG A 210 16.43 -7.51 -4.16
N ILE A 211 16.37 -6.64 -3.18
CA ILE A 211 15.47 -5.49 -3.18
C ILE A 211 16.16 -4.30 -3.81
N VAL A 212 15.47 -3.66 -4.76
CA VAL A 212 15.82 -2.35 -5.32
C VAL A 212 14.74 -1.38 -4.90
N LEU A 213 15.13 -0.27 -4.30
CA LEU A 213 14.24 0.83 -3.94
C LEU A 213 14.39 1.95 -4.96
N LEU A 214 13.35 2.24 -5.73
CA LEU A 214 13.25 3.42 -6.57
C LEU A 214 12.64 4.55 -5.74
N THR A 215 13.23 5.74 -5.72
CA THR A 215 12.71 6.86 -4.92
C THR A 215 12.95 8.19 -5.61
N THR A 216 12.03 9.14 -5.39
CA THR A 216 12.19 10.53 -5.84
C THR A 216 12.98 11.39 -4.85
N GLN A 217 13.45 10.83 -3.73
CA GLN A 217 14.30 11.54 -2.78
C GLN A 217 15.71 11.70 -3.34
N LYS A 218 16.13 12.93 -3.56
CA LYS A 218 17.42 13.23 -4.22
C LYS A 218 18.65 12.76 -3.43
N ASP A 219 18.58 12.84 -2.10
CA ASP A 219 19.69 12.48 -1.20
C ASP A 219 19.51 11.09 -0.57
N ALA A 220 18.71 10.25 -1.21
CA ALA A 220 18.46 8.91 -0.70
C ALA A 220 19.70 8.03 -0.83
N ASP A 221 20.05 7.37 0.26
CA ASP A 221 21.14 6.42 0.30
C ASP A 221 20.77 5.15 1.10
N ARG A 222 21.50 4.07 0.84
CA ARG A 222 21.31 2.80 1.51
C ARG A 222 21.58 2.87 3.02
N GLY A 223 22.53 3.71 3.43
CA GLY A 223 22.90 3.88 4.86
C GLY A 223 21.75 4.48 5.66
N ALA A 224 20.98 5.42 5.07
CA ALA A 224 19.77 5.97 5.69
C ALA A 224 18.72 4.88 5.91
N MET A 225 18.46 4.04 4.92
CA MET A 225 17.56 2.89 5.04
C MET A 225 18.04 1.88 6.09
N GLN A 226 19.34 1.64 6.20
CA GLN A 226 19.91 0.74 7.18
C GLN A 226 19.72 1.29 8.62
N ARG A 227 19.96 2.59 8.82
CA ARG A 227 19.70 3.24 10.13
C ARG A 227 18.22 3.16 10.50
N GLN A 228 17.33 3.39 9.55
CA GLN A 228 15.88 3.30 9.76
C GLN A 228 15.44 1.87 10.11
N ALA A 229 15.94 0.86 9.39
CA ALA A 229 15.65 -0.53 9.68
C ALA A 229 16.05 -0.89 11.12
N LYS A 230 17.27 -0.50 11.54
CA LYS A 230 17.74 -0.72 12.90
C LYS A 230 16.88 0.00 13.95
N ALA A 231 16.47 1.24 13.70
CA ALA A 231 15.64 2.03 14.61
C ALA A 231 14.22 1.45 14.75
N SER A 232 13.66 0.87 13.69
CA SER A 232 12.32 0.26 13.68
C SER A 232 12.32 -1.22 14.08
N GLY A 233 13.48 -1.85 14.34
CA GLY A 233 13.58 -3.28 14.62
C GLY A 233 13.29 -4.18 13.42
N ALA A 234 13.38 -3.64 12.19
CA ALA A 234 13.20 -4.42 10.97
C ALA A 234 14.41 -5.31 10.69
N SER A 235 14.17 -6.43 10.00
CA SER A 235 15.25 -7.34 9.56
C SER A 235 16.23 -6.62 8.65
N GLU A 236 17.52 -6.96 8.73
CA GLU A 236 18.55 -6.47 7.81
C GLU A 236 18.28 -6.87 6.35
N LEU A 237 17.56 -7.94 6.13
CA LEU A 237 17.13 -8.37 4.79
C LEU A 237 16.13 -7.39 4.15
N ALA A 238 15.42 -6.60 4.96
CA ALA A 238 14.53 -5.54 4.48
C ALA A 238 15.27 -4.27 4.02
N VAL A 239 16.59 -4.18 4.25
CA VAL A 239 17.39 -3.07 3.73
C VAL A 239 17.63 -3.28 2.24
N PRO A 240 17.20 -2.35 1.37
CA PRO A 240 17.41 -2.48 -0.06
C PRO A 240 18.90 -2.69 -0.40
N ALA A 241 19.18 -3.61 -1.30
CA ALA A 241 20.55 -3.79 -1.82
C ALA A 241 20.99 -2.57 -2.63
N VAL A 242 20.03 -1.96 -3.34
CA VAL A 242 20.24 -0.76 -4.16
C VAL A 242 19.15 0.25 -3.83
N VAL A 243 19.55 1.51 -3.63
CA VAL A 243 18.64 2.67 -3.58
C VAL A 243 18.94 3.50 -4.81
N GLN A 244 17.94 3.62 -5.67
CA GLN A 244 18.06 4.31 -6.95
C GLN A 244 17.18 5.55 -6.95
N VAL A 245 17.79 6.71 -7.12
CA VAL A 245 17.07 7.98 -7.28
C VAL A 245 16.55 8.07 -8.71
N VAL A 246 15.28 8.41 -8.84
CA VAL A 246 14.59 8.60 -10.12
C VAL A 246 13.81 9.92 -10.09
N ASP A 247 13.65 10.57 -11.24
CA ASP A 247 12.85 11.80 -11.33
C ASP A 247 11.38 11.53 -11.07
N LYS A 248 10.88 10.39 -11.55
CA LYS A 248 9.49 9.96 -11.38
C LYS A 248 9.42 8.44 -11.19
N VAL A 249 8.55 8.03 -10.28
CA VAL A 249 8.16 6.62 -10.16
C VAL A 249 7.05 6.33 -11.18
N PRO A 250 7.08 5.18 -11.88
CA PRO A 250 6.04 4.78 -12.82
C PRO A 250 4.67 4.66 -12.14
N LEU A 251 3.64 5.28 -12.74
CA LEU A 251 2.26 5.25 -12.25
C LEU A 251 1.31 4.82 -13.38
N LEU A 252 0.29 4.06 -13.01
CA LEU A 252 -0.84 3.75 -13.88
C LEU A 252 -1.73 5.00 -14.08
N GLY A 253 -2.58 5.02 -15.10
CA GLY A 253 -3.56 6.08 -15.32
C GLY A 253 -4.53 6.31 -14.15
N SER A 254 -4.68 5.35 -13.25
CA SER A 254 -5.44 5.45 -12.00
C SER A 254 -4.69 6.16 -10.87
N GLY A 255 -3.42 6.53 -11.05
CA GLY A 255 -2.55 7.09 -10.03
C GLY A 255 -1.89 6.07 -9.10
N LYS A 256 -2.18 4.77 -9.26
CA LYS A 256 -1.51 3.70 -8.52
C LYS A 256 -0.14 3.41 -9.13
N THR A 257 0.78 2.90 -8.31
CA THR A 257 2.12 2.47 -8.78
C THR A 257 2.01 1.39 -9.86
N ASP A 258 2.72 1.60 -10.97
CA ASP A 258 2.93 0.58 -11.99
C ASP A 258 4.16 -0.26 -11.64
N TYR A 259 3.91 -1.34 -10.91
CA TYR A 259 4.98 -2.25 -10.46
C TYR A 259 5.65 -3.02 -11.59
N VAL A 260 4.97 -3.23 -12.72
CA VAL A 260 5.55 -3.92 -13.87
C VAL A 260 6.64 -3.04 -14.48
N THR A 261 6.30 -1.80 -14.81
CA THR A 261 7.26 -0.82 -15.34
C THR A 261 8.35 -0.49 -14.32
N ALA A 262 8.02 -0.38 -13.02
CA ALA A 262 9.00 -0.15 -11.96
C ALA A 262 10.03 -1.30 -11.86
N THR A 263 9.58 -2.56 -12.00
CA THR A 263 10.49 -3.72 -11.97
C THR A 263 11.41 -3.74 -13.18
N ALA A 264 10.90 -3.44 -14.38
CA ALA A 264 11.70 -3.34 -15.58
C ALA A 264 12.77 -2.24 -15.46
N LEU A 265 12.36 -1.04 -15.03
CA LEU A 265 13.28 0.09 -14.80
C LEU A 265 14.37 -0.25 -13.77
N ALA A 266 14.01 -0.90 -12.67
CA ALA A 266 14.99 -1.33 -11.66
C ALA A 266 15.98 -2.37 -12.22
N GLY A 267 15.53 -3.25 -13.09
CA GLY A 267 16.40 -4.23 -13.79
C GLY A 267 17.41 -3.56 -14.70
N GLU A 268 17.00 -2.56 -15.48
CA GLU A 268 17.85 -1.78 -16.36
C GLU A 268 18.91 -0.98 -15.59
N LEU A 269 18.49 -0.26 -14.56
CA LEU A 269 19.37 0.58 -13.73
C LEU A 269 20.32 -0.23 -12.84
N ALA A 270 19.95 -1.44 -12.47
CA ALA A 270 20.77 -2.34 -11.64
C ALA A 270 21.75 -3.21 -12.44
N SER A 271 21.77 -3.11 -13.76
CA SER A 271 22.72 -3.85 -14.64
C SER A 271 24.13 -3.24 -14.54
N PRO A 272 25.20 -4.06 -14.57
CA PRO A 272 26.59 -3.58 -14.44
C PRO A 272 26.98 -2.51 -15.46
N ALA A 273 26.40 -2.54 -16.66
CA ALA A 273 26.67 -1.58 -17.74
C ALA A 273 26.24 -0.13 -17.41
N SER A 274 25.32 0.08 -16.44
CA SER A 274 24.82 1.40 -16.06
C SER A 274 25.61 2.04 -14.92
N GLN A 275 26.44 1.29 -14.20
CA GLN A 275 27.27 1.79 -13.10
C GLN A 275 28.55 2.47 -13.59
N ASP A 276 29.07 2.05 -14.74
CA ASP A 276 30.28 2.65 -15.36
C ASP A 276 30.01 4.01 -16.01
N ALA A 277 28.76 4.33 -16.35
CA ALA A 277 28.38 5.61 -16.97
C ALA A 277 28.24 6.77 -15.97
N GLN A 278 28.07 6.50 -14.67
CA GLN A 278 27.95 7.54 -13.64
C GLN A 278 29.27 7.87 -12.93
N GLY A 279 30.34 7.16 -13.22
CA GLY A 279 31.66 7.35 -12.63
C GLY A 279 32.61 8.29 -13.39
N GLN A 280 32.25 8.80 -14.57
CA GLN A 280 33.10 9.71 -15.35
C GLN A 280 32.51 11.12 -15.38
N ALA A 281 32.74 11.89 -14.30
CA ALA A 281 32.70 13.35 -14.40
C ALA A 281 33.99 13.79 -15.13
N PRO A 282 33.91 14.67 -16.15
CA PRO A 282 35.11 15.14 -16.84
C PRO A 282 35.93 16.00 -15.89
N ALA A 283 37.19 15.65 -15.71
CA ALA A 283 38.20 16.50 -15.10
C ALA A 283 38.28 17.78 -15.90
N GLN A 284 37.97 18.93 -15.27
CA GLN A 284 38.23 20.23 -15.84
C GLN A 284 39.75 20.42 -15.93
N GLU A 285 40.26 20.48 -17.14
CA GLU A 285 41.58 21.01 -17.44
C GLU A 285 41.62 22.48 -17.02
N VAL A 286 42.45 22.78 -16.04
CA VAL A 286 42.89 24.14 -15.72
C VAL A 286 44.12 24.41 -16.57
N ALA A 287 43.97 25.36 -17.50
CA ALA A 287 45.07 26.06 -18.15
C ALA A 287 44.99 27.56 -17.81
#